data_864ebd73edb766b02afa9be0b05f5595
#
_entry.id   864ebd73edb766b02afa9be0b05f5595
#
_cell.length_a   1.000
_cell.length_b   1.000
_cell.length_c   1.000
_cell.angle_alpha   90.00
_cell.angle_beta   90.00
_cell.angle_gamma   90.00
#
_symmetry.space_group_name_H-M   'P 1'
#
loop_
_entity.id
_entity.type
_entity.pdbx_description
1 polymer ?
#
loop_
_entity_poly.entity_id
_entity_poly.type
_entity_poly.pdbx_seq_one_letter_code
_entity_poly.pdbx_strand_id
1 'polypeptide(L)'
;VQFLKSGTSSELDGLKKLGVTVPLGRPFPGFADPSDSAGMERLRENQTALLEESVQQAQQYDLVVLDEVLVAAGMGLVPEERLLSLAAQQGQDRELVFTGRGATDRLMEAADYVSEVVMHRHPYVTKGLQARKGIEY
;
A
#
# COMPACT_ATOMS: atom_id res chain seq x y z
N VAL A 1 2.21 5.05 4.76
CA VAL A 1 3.06 4.61 3.64
C VAL A 1 2.17 4.31 2.45
N GLN A 2 2.54 4.76 1.25
CA GLN A 2 1.80 4.44 0.02
C GLN A 2 2.66 3.60 -0.92
N PHE A 3 2.23 2.37 -1.15
CA PHE A 3 2.84 1.47 -2.13
C PHE A 3 2.29 1.75 -3.53
N LEU A 4 3.05 1.40 -4.56
CA LEU A 4 2.64 1.51 -5.98
C LEU A 4 2.25 2.94 -6.42
N LYS A 5 2.63 3.97 -5.69
CA LYS A 5 2.35 5.37 -6.01
C LYS A 5 3.60 6.09 -6.52
N SER A 6 3.41 6.90 -7.56
CA SER A 6 4.50 7.68 -8.20
C SER A 6 4.69 9.10 -7.64
N GLY A 7 4.06 9.43 -6.53
CA GLY A 7 4.42 10.63 -5.76
C GLY A 7 3.58 11.88 -5.94
N THR A 8 2.52 11.89 -6.75
CA THR A 8 1.62 13.03 -6.86
C THR A 8 0.16 12.61 -6.75
N SER A 9 -0.44 12.85 -5.58
CA SER A 9 -1.87 12.68 -5.39
C SER A 9 -2.40 13.74 -4.44
N SER A 10 -3.65 14.14 -4.59
CA SER A 10 -4.24 15.26 -3.83
C SER A 10 -4.33 14.96 -2.34
N GLU A 11 -4.45 13.71 -1.95
CA GLU A 11 -4.47 13.29 -0.55
C GLU A 11 -3.16 13.54 0.17
N LEU A 12 -2.01 13.48 -0.52
CA LEU A 12 -0.70 13.75 0.08
C LEU A 12 -0.58 15.17 0.60
N ASP A 13 -1.11 16.14 -0.14
CA ASP A 13 -1.13 17.54 0.29
C ASP A 13 -2.02 17.73 1.52
N GLY A 14 -3.14 17.02 1.58
CA GLY A 14 -4.05 17.03 2.72
C GLY A 14 -3.40 16.40 3.96
N LEU A 15 -2.83 15.21 3.83
CA LEU A 15 -2.15 14.49 4.91
C LEU A 15 -0.98 15.29 5.47
N LYS A 16 -0.17 15.90 4.60
CA LYS A 16 0.95 16.75 5.02
C LYS A 16 0.50 17.96 5.85
N LYS A 17 -0.61 18.63 5.47
CA LYS A 17 -1.20 19.74 6.24
C LYS A 17 -1.69 19.29 7.62
N LEU A 18 -2.09 18.04 7.76
CA LEU A 18 -2.50 17.43 9.03
C LEU A 18 -1.31 16.91 9.86
N GLY A 19 -0.08 17.08 9.40
CA GLY A 19 1.11 16.59 10.09
C GLY A 19 1.34 15.09 9.96
N VAL A 20 0.62 14.41 9.04
CA VAL A 20 0.81 12.97 8.81
C VAL A 20 2.06 12.75 7.97
N THR A 21 2.96 11.88 8.46
CA THR A 21 4.14 11.46 7.71
C THR A 21 3.75 10.41 6.67
N VAL A 22 4.06 10.67 5.41
CA VAL A 22 3.78 9.73 4.31
C VAL A 22 5.09 9.39 3.59
N PRO A 23 5.78 8.31 3.98
CA PRO A 23 6.89 7.77 3.20
C PRO A 23 6.41 7.32 1.83
N LEU A 24 7.16 7.68 0.80
CA LEU A 24 6.92 7.30 -0.58
C LEU A 24 8.14 6.55 -1.10
N GLY A 25 7.89 5.53 -1.90
CA GLY A 25 8.94 4.85 -2.64
C GLY A 25 9.67 5.79 -3.61
N ARG A 26 10.79 5.35 -4.13
CA ARG A 26 11.48 6.07 -5.20
C ARG A 26 10.56 6.21 -6.40
N PRO A 27 10.56 7.36 -7.09
CA PRO A 27 9.76 7.52 -8.31
C PRO A 27 10.05 6.39 -9.31
N PHE A 28 9.00 5.82 -9.86
CA PHE A 28 9.11 4.84 -10.95
C PHE A 28 8.19 5.27 -12.10
N PRO A 29 8.56 5.01 -13.37
CA PRO A 29 7.80 5.46 -14.52
C PRO A 29 6.55 4.59 -14.71
N GLY A 30 5.40 5.03 -14.20
CA GLY A 30 4.11 4.46 -14.52
C GLY A 30 3.81 3.07 -13.97
N PHE A 31 2.78 2.43 -14.52
CA PHE A 31 2.44 1.05 -14.20
C PHE A 31 3.56 0.12 -14.68
N ALA A 32 3.99 -0.78 -13.80
CA ALA A 32 4.94 -1.82 -14.17
C ALA A 32 4.35 -2.68 -15.30
N ASP A 33 5.08 -2.79 -16.40
CA ASP A 33 4.76 -3.74 -17.45
C ASP A 33 5.22 -5.14 -16.97
N PRO A 34 4.31 -6.09 -16.74
CA PRO A 34 4.69 -7.44 -16.33
C PRO A 34 5.62 -8.16 -17.32
N SER A 35 5.67 -7.72 -18.58
CA SER A 35 6.56 -8.26 -19.60
C SER A 35 8.00 -7.69 -19.51
N ASP A 36 8.20 -6.55 -18.84
CA ASP A 36 9.53 -5.99 -18.54
C ASP A 36 10.10 -6.57 -17.24
N SER A 37 10.79 -7.70 -17.34
CA SER A 37 11.39 -8.36 -16.19
C SER A 37 12.37 -7.48 -15.41
N ALA A 38 13.16 -6.65 -16.10
CA ALA A 38 14.11 -5.74 -15.46
C ALA A 38 13.40 -4.57 -14.77
N GLY A 39 12.32 -4.07 -15.35
CA GLY A 39 11.46 -3.06 -14.73
C GLY A 39 10.75 -3.59 -13.48
N MET A 40 10.26 -4.83 -13.55
CA MET A 40 9.64 -5.51 -12.40
C MET A 40 10.63 -5.75 -11.25
N GLU A 41 11.88 -6.11 -11.55
CA GLU A 41 12.90 -6.30 -10.52
C GLU A 41 13.25 -4.97 -9.83
N ARG A 42 13.47 -3.89 -10.59
CA ARG A 42 13.68 -2.55 -10.01
C ARG A 42 12.49 -2.08 -9.16
N LEU A 43 11.26 -2.41 -9.58
CA LEU A 43 10.07 -2.09 -8.80
C LEU A 43 10.03 -2.91 -7.51
N ARG A 44 10.38 -4.20 -7.55
CA ARG A 44 10.48 -5.06 -6.37
C ARG A 44 11.49 -4.51 -5.37
N GLU A 45 12.70 -4.18 -5.81
CA GLU A 45 13.71 -3.56 -4.96
C GLU A 45 13.20 -2.27 -4.30
N ASN A 46 12.51 -1.41 -5.09
CA ASN A 46 11.93 -0.17 -4.61
C ASN A 46 10.87 -0.41 -3.52
N GLN A 47 9.90 -1.31 -3.77
CA GLN A 47 8.79 -1.55 -2.85
C GLN A 47 9.25 -2.29 -1.59
N THR A 48 10.22 -3.20 -1.72
CA THR A 48 10.84 -3.86 -0.57
C THR A 48 11.62 -2.87 0.29
N ALA A 49 12.41 -2.00 -0.31
CA ALA A 49 13.14 -0.95 0.41
C ALA A 49 12.17 0.01 1.13
N LEU A 50 11.09 0.42 0.46
CA LEU A 50 10.04 1.26 1.07
C LEU A 50 9.43 0.59 2.30
N LEU A 51 9.13 -0.71 2.24
CA LEU A 51 8.61 -1.46 3.37
C LEU A 51 9.61 -1.44 4.55
N GLU A 52 10.86 -1.80 4.32
CA GLU A 52 11.85 -1.90 5.39
C GLU A 52 12.18 -0.53 6.02
N GLU A 53 12.31 0.52 5.23
CA GLU A 53 12.49 1.89 5.72
C GLU A 53 11.27 2.34 6.55
N SER A 54 10.06 2.00 6.10
CA SER A 54 8.82 2.34 6.80
C SER A 54 8.66 1.60 8.12
N VAL A 55 9.04 0.32 8.16
CA VAL A 55 9.03 -0.49 9.38
C VAL A 55 9.97 0.06 10.43
N GLN A 56 11.17 0.53 10.03
CA GLN A 56 12.12 1.16 10.96
C GLN A 56 11.54 2.45 11.55
N GLN A 57 10.83 3.25 10.75
CA GLN A 57 10.21 4.49 11.21
C GLN A 57 8.92 4.27 11.99
N ALA A 58 8.23 3.15 11.77
CA ALA A 58 6.95 2.81 12.37
C ALA A 58 6.96 2.82 13.90
N GLN A 59 8.13 2.60 14.49
CA GLN A 59 8.31 2.58 15.95
C GLN A 59 7.97 3.92 16.66
N GLN A 60 7.85 5.00 15.91
CA GLN A 60 7.57 6.34 16.42
C GLN A 60 6.08 6.72 16.34
N TYR A 61 5.24 5.82 15.84
CA TYR A 61 3.83 6.11 15.55
C TYR A 61 2.90 5.09 16.20
N ASP A 62 1.76 5.56 16.71
CA ASP A 62 0.72 4.71 17.30
C ASP A 62 -0.13 4.02 16.23
N LEU A 63 -0.23 4.61 15.04
CA LEU A 63 -0.95 4.06 13.89
C LEU A 63 -0.07 4.07 12.64
N VAL A 64 0.07 2.91 12.02
CA VAL A 64 0.79 2.72 10.77
C VAL A 64 -0.13 2.11 9.72
N VAL A 65 -0.33 2.83 8.61
CA VAL A 65 -1.12 2.37 7.48
C VAL A 65 -0.19 2.06 6.31
N LEU A 66 -0.21 0.81 5.85
CA LEU A 66 0.49 0.34 4.65
C LEU A 66 -0.53 0.26 3.50
N ASP A 67 -0.69 1.39 2.82
CA ASP A 67 -1.70 1.56 1.76
C ASP A 67 -1.27 0.87 0.46
N GLU A 68 -2.16 0.04 -0.12
CA GLU A 68 -1.95 -0.81 -1.31
C GLU A 68 -0.84 -1.88 -1.14
N VAL A 69 -0.42 -2.18 0.09
CA VAL A 69 0.61 -3.20 0.34
C VAL A 69 0.15 -4.60 -0.06
N LEU A 70 -1.15 -4.91 0.08
CA LEU A 70 -1.70 -6.21 -0.31
C LEU A 70 -1.61 -6.41 -1.83
N VAL A 71 -1.81 -5.36 -2.62
CA VAL A 71 -1.61 -5.42 -4.08
C VAL A 71 -0.12 -5.63 -4.40
N ALA A 72 0.77 -4.90 -3.74
CA ALA A 72 2.22 -5.07 -3.91
C ALA A 72 2.67 -6.51 -3.58
N ALA A 73 2.11 -7.12 -2.53
CA ALA A 73 2.38 -8.50 -2.16
C ALA A 73 1.83 -9.48 -3.22
N GLY A 74 0.59 -9.29 -3.69
CA GLY A 74 -0.01 -10.09 -4.75
C GLY A 74 0.76 -10.04 -6.08
N MET A 75 1.47 -8.94 -6.36
CA MET A 75 2.37 -8.79 -7.50
C MET A 75 3.79 -9.38 -7.25
N GLY A 76 4.05 -9.92 -6.07
CA GLY A 76 5.36 -10.43 -5.68
C GLY A 76 6.44 -9.35 -5.49
N LEU A 77 6.04 -8.09 -5.28
CA LEU A 77 6.93 -6.95 -5.06
C LEU A 77 7.31 -6.77 -3.60
N VAL A 78 6.49 -7.33 -2.70
CA VAL A 78 6.70 -7.38 -1.26
C VAL A 78 6.48 -8.82 -0.82
N PRO A 79 7.38 -9.43 -0.03
CA PRO A 79 7.18 -10.79 0.47
C PRO A 79 6.01 -10.86 1.46
N GLU A 80 5.05 -11.76 1.23
CA GLU A 80 3.93 -11.99 2.16
C GLU A 80 4.41 -12.36 3.56
N GLU A 81 5.43 -13.21 3.66
CA GLU A 81 6.02 -13.63 4.92
C GLU A 81 6.50 -12.44 5.77
N ARG A 82 6.91 -11.37 5.09
CA ARG A 82 7.32 -10.14 5.78
C ARG A 82 6.11 -9.44 6.42
N LEU A 83 4.98 -9.40 5.73
CA LEU A 83 3.73 -8.83 6.26
C LEU A 83 3.21 -9.65 7.43
N LEU A 84 3.23 -10.98 7.33
CA LEU A 84 2.86 -11.88 8.43
C LEU A 84 3.77 -11.68 9.66
N SER A 85 5.08 -11.53 9.43
CA SER A 85 6.03 -11.25 10.49
C SER A 85 5.75 -9.91 11.17
N LEU A 86 5.36 -8.88 10.42
CA LEU A 86 4.99 -7.57 10.97
C LEU A 86 3.71 -7.66 11.81
N ALA A 87 2.69 -8.36 11.32
CA ALA A 87 1.46 -8.59 12.08
C ALA A 87 1.75 -9.31 13.40
N ALA A 88 2.57 -10.36 13.37
CA ALA A 88 2.93 -11.14 14.55
C ALA A 88 3.80 -10.38 15.57
N GLN A 89 4.56 -9.38 15.13
CA GLN A 89 5.43 -8.56 15.99
C GLN A 89 4.72 -7.33 16.54
N GLN A 90 3.46 -7.12 16.18
CA GLN A 90 2.70 -5.96 16.63
C GLN A 90 2.45 -6.04 18.13
N GLY A 91 2.87 -5.00 18.87
CA GLY A 91 2.58 -4.86 20.29
C GLY A 91 1.17 -4.32 20.53
N GLN A 92 0.70 -4.38 21.78
CA GLN A 92 -0.63 -3.90 22.16
C GLN A 92 -0.81 -2.38 22.08
N ASP A 93 0.29 -1.63 21.93
CA ASP A 93 0.30 -0.16 21.96
C ASP A 93 0.30 0.48 20.56
N ARG A 94 0.15 -0.30 19.52
CA ARG A 94 0.17 0.20 18.13
C ARG A 94 -0.85 -0.49 17.24
N GLU A 95 -1.41 0.29 16.33
CA GLU A 95 -2.31 -0.20 15.29
C GLU A 95 -1.56 -0.32 13.95
N LEU A 96 -1.73 -1.46 13.29
CA LEU A 96 -1.16 -1.73 11.97
C LEU A 96 -2.28 -2.06 10.98
N VAL A 97 -2.38 -1.29 9.91
CA VAL A 97 -3.42 -1.45 8.90
C VAL A 97 -2.78 -1.77 7.55
N PHE A 98 -3.22 -2.87 6.94
CA PHE A 98 -2.90 -3.22 5.55
C PHE A 98 -4.11 -2.95 4.68
N THR A 99 -3.92 -2.26 3.56
CA THR A 99 -4.98 -2.06 2.57
C THR A 99 -4.59 -2.62 1.22
N GLY A 100 -5.59 -2.82 0.37
CA GLY A 100 -5.42 -3.30 -1.00
C GLY A 100 -6.33 -4.47 -1.32
N ARG A 101 -6.18 -5.00 -2.52
CA ARG A 101 -6.92 -6.17 -3.00
C ARG A 101 -6.06 -7.43 -2.92
N GLY A 102 -6.71 -8.58 -2.75
CA GLY A 102 -6.04 -9.87 -2.83
C GLY A 102 -5.34 -10.30 -1.53
N ALA A 103 -5.91 -9.91 -0.37
CA ALA A 103 -5.49 -10.52 0.90
C ALA A 103 -5.62 -12.04 0.82
N THR A 104 -4.57 -12.75 1.20
CA THR A 104 -4.60 -14.20 1.30
C THR A 104 -5.29 -14.65 2.58
N ASP A 105 -5.78 -15.90 2.61
CA ASP A 105 -6.37 -16.47 3.82
C ASP A 105 -5.41 -16.38 5.01
N ARG A 106 -4.11 -16.57 4.78
CA ARG A 106 -3.08 -16.46 5.82
C ARG A 106 -2.98 -15.07 6.43
N LEU A 107 -3.07 -14.03 5.61
CA LEU A 107 -3.07 -12.64 6.08
C LEU A 107 -4.37 -12.28 6.78
N MET A 108 -5.50 -12.80 6.30
CA MET A 108 -6.80 -12.60 6.96
C MET A 108 -6.86 -13.32 8.32
N GLU A 109 -6.31 -14.52 8.43
CA GLU A 109 -6.23 -15.26 9.69
C GLU A 109 -5.28 -14.61 10.71
N ALA A 110 -4.27 -13.88 10.25
CA ALA A 110 -3.32 -13.17 11.10
C ALA A 110 -3.84 -11.81 11.60
N ALA A 111 -4.96 -11.32 11.07
CA ALA A 111 -5.52 -10.03 11.42
C ALA A 111 -6.60 -10.16 12.51
N ASP A 112 -6.64 -9.20 13.45
CA ASP A 112 -7.71 -9.09 14.44
C ASP A 112 -9.03 -8.61 13.80
N TYR A 113 -8.93 -7.78 12.75
CA TYR A 113 -10.07 -7.24 12.02
C TYR A 113 -9.86 -7.38 10.51
N VAL A 114 -10.86 -7.91 9.83
CA VAL A 114 -10.90 -7.97 8.37
C VAL A 114 -12.18 -7.30 7.88
N SER A 115 -12.03 -6.30 7.01
CA SER A 115 -13.16 -5.62 6.36
C SER A 115 -13.02 -5.72 4.85
N GLU A 116 -14.06 -6.17 4.18
CA GLU A 116 -14.11 -6.22 2.72
C GLU A 116 -15.03 -5.11 2.19
N VAL A 117 -14.49 -4.32 1.23
CA VAL A 117 -15.27 -3.31 0.50
C VAL A 117 -15.60 -3.84 -0.89
N VAL A 118 -16.86 -4.16 -1.12
CA VAL A 118 -17.34 -4.74 -2.37
C VAL A 118 -17.83 -3.65 -3.33
N MET A 119 -17.30 -3.66 -4.56
CA MET A 119 -17.74 -2.77 -5.62
C MET A 119 -19.04 -3.26 -6.24
N HIS A 120 -20.18 -2.71 -5.82
CA HIS A 120 -21.46 -3.00 -6.46
C HIS A 120 -21.69 -2.20 -7.76
N ARG A 121 -21.13 -0.98 -7.86
CA ARG A 121 -21.23 -0.11 -9.03
C ARG A 121 -20.05 0.85 -9.08
N HIS A 122 -19.47 1.04 -10.26
CA HIS A 122 -18.35 1.96 -10.45
C HIS A 122 -18.57 2.82 -11.70
N PRO A 123 -18.46 4.16 -11.62
CA PRO A 123 -18.73 5.06 -12.75
C PRO A 123 -17.79 4.83 -13.94
N TYR A 124 -16.54 4.44 -13.71
CA TYR A 124 -15.64 4.06 -14.79
C TYR A 124 -16.20 2.89 -15.61
N VAL A 125 -16.68 1.83 -14.94
CA VAL A 125 -17.26 0.64 -15.59
C VAL A 125 -18.57 0.97 -16.28
N THR A 126 -19.44 1.79 -15.63
CA THR A 126 -20.81 2.03 -16.13
C THR A 126 -20.92 3.18 -17.13
N LYS A 127 -19.98 4.14 -17.09
CA LYS A 127 -20.04 5.39 -17.87
C LYS A 127 -18.71 5.79 -18.51
N GLY A 128 -17.63 5.01 -18.33
CA GLY A 128 -16.28 5.39 -18.80
C GLY A 128 -15.72 6.64 -18.15
N LEU A 129 -16.22 7.03 -16.96
CA LEU A 129 -15.79 8.25 -16.28
C LEU A 129 -14.31 8.12 -15.87
N GLN A 130 -13.48 9.04 -16.35
CA GLN A 130 -12.06 9.09 -16.01
C GLN A 130 -11.84 9.63 -14.59
N ALA A 131 -10.69 9.29 -14.02
CA ALA A 131 -10.27 9.77 -12.69
C ALA A 131 -10.23 11.30 -12.63
N ARG A 132 -10.72 11.88 -11.53
CA ARG A 132 -10.86 13.33 -11.31
C ARG A 132 -9.94 13.77 -10.17
N LYS A 133 -9.34 14.94 -10.34
CA LYS A 133 -8.49 15.55 -9.33
C LYS A 133 -9.27 15.82 -8.03
N GLY A 134 -8.69 15.43 -6.90
CA GLY A 134 -9.28 15.61 -5.57
C GLY A 134 -10.40 14.62 -5.23
N ILE A 135 -10.73 13.67 -6.14
CA ILE A 135 -11.70 12.59 -5.91
C ILE A 135 -11.02 11.24 -6.03
N GLU A 136 -10.45 10.92 -7.21
CA GLU A 136 -9.77 9.64 -7.45
C GLU A 136 -8.24 9.79 -7.46
N TYR A 137 -7.68 11.00 -7.56
CA TYR A 137 -6.24 11.29 -7.43
C TYR A 137 -5.93 12.69 -6.90
#